data_fd2a9e5aa88c1132ea6c8d3414472e69
#
_entry.id   fd2a9e5aa88c1132ea6c8d3414472e69
#
_cell.length_a   1.000
_cell.length_b   1.000
_cell.length_c   1.000
_cell.angle_alpha   90.00
_cell.angle_beta   90.00
_cell.angle_gamma   90.00
#
_symmetry.space_group_name_H-M   'P 1'
#
loop_
_entity.id
_entity.type
_entity.pdbx_description
1 polymer ?
#
loop_
_entity_poly.entity_id
_entity_poly.type
_entity_poly.pdbx_seq_one_letter_code
_entity_poly.pdbx_strand_id
1 'polypeptide(L)'
;VNGKKMKVADIIRELNRLGGKHGIGIIDIVENRVVGMKSRGVYETPGGTILYEAHQQLEELVLDRDTTTFKMDVGNKFAQVVYEGKWETPLREALQAFVEKTQEYVTGEVKFKLYKGNIIKAGTTSPYSLYNESIASFKTGDLYDHHDADGFINLFGLSLKVRAMKEQELSKKNNK
;
A
#
# COMPACT_ATOMS: atom_id res chain seq x y z
N VAL A 1 -4.45 19.48 9.68
CA VAL A 1 -3.38 19.83 8.76
C VAL A 1 -2.53 20.91 9.37
N ASN A 2 -1.20 20.75 9.36
CA ASN A 2 -0.24 21.70 9.96
C ASN A 2 -0.60 22.08 11.41
N GLY A 3 -0.91 21.08 12.25
CA GLY A 3 -1.28 21.26 13.65
C GLY A 3 -2.69 21.81 13.91
N LYS A 4 -3.48 22.07 12.88
CA LYS A 4 -4.85 22.55 13.01
C LYS A 4 -5.87 21.43 12.81
N LYS A 5 -6.80 21.29 13.76
CA LYS A 5 -7.99 20.45 13.63
C LYS A 5 -8.98 21.13 12.67
N MET A 6 -9.45 20.39 11.67
CA MET A 6 -10.31 20.93 10.62
C MET A 6 -11.41 19.93 10.28
N LYS A 7 -12.52 20.40 9.69
CA LYS A 7 -13.53 19.52 9.09
C LYS A 7 -12.94 18.85 7.82
N VAL A 8 -13.43 17.66 7.48
CA VAL A 8 -12.92 16.88 6.33
C VAL A 8 -12.91 17.70 5.03
N ALA A 9 -14.00 18.41 4.74
CA ALA A 9 -14.08 19.26 3.54
C ALA A 9 -13.02 20.38 3.52
N ASP A 10 -12.69 20.94 4.67
CA ASP A 10 -11.68 22.02 4.80
C ASP A 10 -10.26 21.43 4.67
N ILE A 11 -10.04 20.21 5.16
CA ILE A 11 -8.78 19.47 4.93
C ILE A 11 -8.55 19.29 3.44
N ILE A 12 -9.54 18.82 2.69
CA ILE A 12 -9.43 18.62 1.25
C ILE A 12 -9.15 19.94 0.53
N ARG A 13 -9.86 21.02 0.87
CA ARG A 13 -9.62 22.34 0.29
C ARG A 13 -8.20 22.86 0.54
N GLU A 14 -7.72 22.73 1.77
CA GLU A 14 -6.37 23.18 2.13
C GLU A 14 -5.30 22.33 1.45
N LEU A 15 -5.47 21.01 1.40
CA LEU A 15 -4.54 20.13 0.69
C LEU A 15 -4.56 20.36 -0.83
N ASN A 16 -5.73 20.66 -1.43
CA ASN A 16 -5.83 21.07 -2.82
C ASN A 16 -5.06 22.37 -3.08
N ARG A 17 -5.19 23.35 -2.18
CA ARG A 17 -4.47 24.62 -2.28
C ARG A 17 -2.95 24.41 -2.17
N LEU A 18 -2.51 23.63 -1.19
CA LEU A 18 -1.09 23.34 -0.96
C LEU A 18 -0.51 22.48 -2.10
N GLY A 19 -1.18 21.41 -2.48
CA GLY A 19 -0.74 20.53 -3.55
C GLY A 19 -0.75 21.20 -4.91
N GLY A 20 -1.79 21.97 -5.23
CA GLY A 20 -1.87 22.75 -6.49
C GLY A 20 -0.74 23.76 -6.63
N LYS A 21 -0.36 24.46 -5.55
CA LYS A 21 0.79 25.38 -5.55
C LYS A 21 2.10 24.69 -5.96
N HIS A 22 2.24 23.42 -5.69
CA HIS A 22 3.46 22.65 -5.96
C HIS A 22 3.32 21.68 -7.14
N GLY A 23 2.20 21.69 -7.87
CA GLY A 23 1.96 20.81 -9.02
C GLY A 23 1.80 19.34 -8.65
N ILE A 24 1.28 19.05 -7.45
CA ILE A 24 1.03 17.69 -6.99
C ILE A 24 -0.25 17.13 -7.63
N GLY A 25 -0.24 15.83 -7.97
CA GLY A 25 -1.45 15.11 -8.36
C GLY A 25 -1.91 15.34 -9.78
N ILE A 26 -1.01 15.74 -10.67
CA ILE A 26 -1.27 15.79 -12.12
C ILE A 26 -0.92 14.42 -12.70
N ILE A 27 -1.88 13.79 -13.38
CA ILE A 27 -1.70 12.48 -14.01
C ILE A 27 -2.29 12.48 -15.42
N ASP A 28 -1.54 11.95 -16.39
CA ASP A 28 -1.96 11.70 -17.77
C ASP A 28 -2.01 10.18 -17.97
N ILE A 29 -3.20 9.63 -18.15
CA ILE A 29 -3.39 8.19 -18.22
C ILE A 29 -4.28 7.77 -19.40
N VAL A 30 -4.00 6.57 -19.91
CA VAL A 30 -4.90 5.83 -20.78
C VAL A 30 -5.62 4.79 -19.95
N GLU A 31 -6.92 4.92 -19.82
CA GLU A 31 -7.79 4.08 -18.99
C GLU A 31 -8.73 3.20 -19.82
N ASN A 32 -9.20 2.10 -19.23
CA ASN A 32 -10.20 1.24 -19.83
C ASN A 32 -11.60 1.67 -19.39
N ARG A 33 -12.49 1.92 -20.36
CA ARG A 33 -13.90 2.15 -20.07
C ARG A 33 -14.64 0.83 -19.86
N VAL A 34 -15.69 0.84 -19.05
CA VAL A 34 -16.56 -0.35 -18.83
C VAL A 34 -17.09 -0.92 -20.15
N VAL A 35 -17.35 -0.05 -21.13
CA VAL A 35 -17.81 -0.44 -22.47
C VAL A 35 -16.71 -1.01 -23.39
N GLY A 36 -15.51 -1.23 -22.88
CA GLY A 36 -14.43 -1.93 -23.58
C GLY A 36 -13.47 -1.05 -24.40
N MET A 37 -13.75 0.23 -24.56
CA MET A 37 -12.83 1.15 -25.26
C MET A 37 -11.79 1.73 -24.28
N LYS A 38 -10.65 2.17 -24.83
CA LYS A 38 -9.67 2.98 -24.11
C LYS A 38 -9.97 4.45 -24.29
N SER A 39 -9.71 5.24 -23.24
CA SER A 39 -9.74 6.70 -23.32
C SER A 39 -8.51 7.27 -22.61
N ARG A 40 -8.07 8.45 -23.05
CA ARG A 40 -7.01 9.19 -22.37
C ARG A 40 -7.61 10.36 -21.61
N GLY A 41 -7.15 10.57 -20.39
CA GLY A 41 -7.54 11.70 -19.57
C GLY A 41 -6.34 12.30 -18.84
N VAL A 42 -6.39 13.62 -18.64
CA VAL A 42 -5.47 14.34 -17.74
C VAL A 42 -6.30 14.75 -16.53
N TYR A 43 -5.85 14.35 -15.36
CA TYR A 43 -6.56 14.59 -14.09
C TYR A 43 -5.68 15.38 -13.13
N GLU A 44 -6.32 16.21 -12.30
CA GLU A 44 -5.69 16.97 -11.23
C GLU A 44 -6.38 16.64 -9.91
N THR A 45 -5.66 15.95 -9.03
CA THR A 45 -6.18 15.51 -7.72
C THR A 45 -5.18 15.80 -6.59
N PRO A 46 -4.76 17.07 -6.39
CA PRO A 46 -3.65 17.37 -5.49
C PRO A 46 -3.92 16.96 -4.05
N GLY A 47 -5.06 17.30 -3.46
CA GLY A 47 -5.39 16.93 -2.09
C GLY A 47 -5.63 15.44 -1.92
N GLY A 48 -6.29 14.80 -2.89
CA GLY A 48 -6.50 13.35 -2.89
C GLY A 48 -5.18 12.59 -2.92
N THR A 49 -4.24 13.01 -3.76
CA THR A 49 -2.90 12.40 -3.87
C THR A 49 -2.12 12.52 -2.56
N ILE A 50 -2.15 13.69 -1.90
CA ILE A 50 -1.48 13.88 -0.61
C ILE A 50 -2.11 13.00 0.48
N LEU A 51 -3.45 12.91 0.54
CA LEU A 51 -4.14 12.08 1.50
C LEU A 51 -3.88 10.59 1.28
N TYR A 52 -3.92 10.15 0.02
CA TYR A 52 -3.61 8.76 -0.34
C TYR A 52 -2.21 8.37 0.10
N GLU A 53 -1.22 9.18 -0.22
CA GLU A 53 0.17 8.92 0.16
C GLU A 53 0.37 8.92 1.69
N ALA A 54 -0.29 9.85 2.40
CA ALA A 54 -0.22 9.90 3.85
C ALA A 54 -0.86 8.66 4.50
N HIS A 55 -2.01 8.24 4.00
CA HIS A 55 -2.72 7.07 4.49
C HIS A 55 -1.92 5.79 4.22
N GLN A 56 -1.36 5.64 3.03
CA GLN A 56 -0.52 4.49 2.69
C GLN A 56 0.70 4.37 3.63
N GLN A 57 1.36 5.48 3.98
CA GLN A 57 2.49 5.44 4.92
C GLN A 57 2.09 5.00 6.32
N LEU A 58 0.88 5.36 6.78
CA LEU A 58 0.37 4.87 8.06
C LEU A 58 0.05 3.37 7.98
N GLU A 59 -0.54 2.91 6.90
CA GLU A 59 -0.81 1.49 6.70
C GLU A 59 0.48 0.66 6.66
N GLU A 60 1.50 1.11 5.92
CA GLU A 60 2.82 0.48 5.87
C GLU A 60 3.48 0.35 7.25
N LEU A 61 3.22 1.31 8.15
CA LEU A 61 3.77 1.32 9.50
C LEU A 61 3.00 0.43 10.49
N VAL A 62 1.69 0.28 10.30
CA VAL A 62 0.76 -0.26 11.31
C VAL A 62 0.21 -1.64 10.93
N LEU A 63 0.06 -1.96 9.66
CA LEU A 63 -0.48 -3.24 9.21
C LEU A 63 0.64 -4.26 9.02
N ASP A 64 0.35 -5.52 9.34
CA ASP A 64 1.22 -6.64 9.02
C ASP A 64 1.27 -6.91 7.50
N ARG A 65 2.27 -7.70 7.08
CA ARG A 65 2.53 -8.00 5.67
C ARG A 65 1.32 -8.63 4.96
N ASP A 66 0.69 -9.61 5.59
CA ASP A 66 -0.36 -10.40 4.95
C ASP A 66 -1.64 -9.58 4.82
N THR A 67 -1.98 -8.80 5.86
CA THR A 67 -3.09 -7.83 5.84
C THR A 67 -2.86 -6.77 4.77
N THR A 68 -1.67 -6.18 4.69
CA THR A 68 -1.33 -5.16 3.69
C THR A 68 -1.48 -5.70 2.27
N THR A 69 -0.92 -6.89 2.00
CA THR A 69 -0.97 -7.52 0.67
C THR A 69 -2.41 -7.80 0.24
N PHE A 70 -3.19 -8.45 1.11
CA PHE A 70 -4.59 -8.78 0.78
C PHE A 70 -5.47 -7.53 0.65
N LYS A 71 -5.22 -6.51 1.48
CA LYS A 71 -5.94 -5.24 1.39
C LYS A 71 -5.74 -4.54 0.05
N MET A 72 -4.58 -4.65 -0.57
CA MET A 72 -4.34 -4.11 -1.92
C MET A 72 -5.25 -4.76 -2.96
N ASP A 73 -5.42 -6.08 -2.91
CA ASP A 73 -6.32 -6.82 -3.81
C ASP A 73 -7.79 -6.43 -3.57
N VAL A 74 -8.19 -6.35 -2.29
CA VAL A 74 -9.52 -5.88 -1.89
C VAL A 74 -9.77 -4.45 -2.37
N GLY A 75 -8.78 -3.56 -2.24
CA GLY A 75 -8.85 -2.17 -2.70
C GLY A 75 -9.03 -2.05 -4.20
N ASN A 76 -8.31 -2.85 -4.98
CA ASN A 76 -8.48 -2.93 -6.44
C ASN A 76 -9.89 -3.40 -6.81
N LYS A 77 -10.40 -4.42 -6.13
CA LYS A 77 -11.77 -4.91 -6.35
C LYS A 77 -12.82 -3.88 -5.94
N PHE A 78 -12.61 -3.18 -4.83
CA PHE A 78 -13.48 -2.10 -4.36
C PHE A 78 -13.55 -0.97 -5.40
N ALA A 79 -12.39 -0.53 -5.90
CA ALA A 79 -12.32 0.50 -6.95
C ALA A 79 -13.09 0.11 -8.21
N GLN A 80 -12.97 -1.17 -8.65
CA GLN A 80 -13.73 -1.68 -9.78
C GLN A 80 -15.23 -1.63 -9.54
N VAL A 81 -15.70 -2.06 -8.38
CA VAL A 81 -17.12 -2.06 -8.00
C VAL A 81 -17.69 -0.64 -7.99
N VAL A 82 -16.93 0.33 -7.46
CA VAL A 82 -17.30 1.76 -7.45
C VAL A 82 -17.35 2.32 -8.87
N TYR A 83 -16.30 2.05 -9.66
CA TYR A 83 -16.21 2.52 -11.05
C TYR A 83 -17.37 2.00 -11.94
N GLU A 84 -17.79 0.75 -11.72
CA GLU A 84 -18.90 0.13 -12.43
C GLU A 84 -20.29 0.57 -11.92
N GLY A 85 -20.37 1.47 -10.95
CA GLY A 85 -21.61 1.98 -10.38
C GLY A 85 -22.36 0.96 -9.50
N LYS A 86 -21.69 -0.06 -8.98
CA LYS A 86 -22.26 -1.14 -8.16
C LYS A 86 -22.24 -0.81 -6.66
N TRP A 87 -22.61 0.42 -6.31
CA TRP A 87 -22.56 0.90 -4.93
C TRP A 87 -23.51 0.16 -3.99
N GLU A 88 -24.73 -0.15 -4.45
CA GLU A 88 -25.78 -0.80 -3.67
C GLU A 88 -25.72 -2.34 -3.78
N THR A 89 -24.52 -2.92 -3.66
CA THR A 89 -24.35 -4.38 -3.76
C THR A 89 -23.77 -4.99 -2.50
N PRO A 90 -24.17 -6.23 -2.14
CA PRO A 90 -23.58 -6.95 -1.00
C PRO A 90 -22.05 -7.09 -1.12
N LEU A 91 -21.53 -7.20 -2.35
CA LEU A 91 -20.09 -7.26 -2.57
C LEU A 91 -19.40 -5.97 -2.11
N ARG A 92 -19.93 -4.81 -2.47
CA ARG A 92 -19.37 -3.52 -2.02
C ARG A 92 -19.39 -3.41 -0.50
N GLU A 93 -20.49 -3.82 0.14
CA GLU A 93 -20.64 -3.79 1.59
C GLU A 93 -19.64 -4.71 2.29
N ALA A 94 -19.45 -5.93 1.79
CA ALA A 94 -18.47 -6.88 2.32
C ALA A 94 -17.03 -6.35 2.19
N LEU A 95 -16.66 -5.76 1.03
CA LEU A 95 -15.36 -5.15 0.81
C LEU A 95 -15.15 -3.96 1.75
N GLN A 96 -16.17 -3.14 1.95
CA GLN A 96 -16.11 -2.01 2.89
C GLN A 96 -15.90 -2.48 4.32
N ALA A 97 -16.65 -3.47 4.78
CA ALA A 97 -16.51 -4.02 6.13
C ALA A 97 -15.09 -4.56 6.39
N PHE A 98 -14.49 -5.23 5.39
CA PHE A 98 -13.11 -5.65 5.46
C PHE A 98 -12.16 -4.45 5.59
N VAL A 99 -12.31 -3.44 4.72
CA VAL A 99 -11.45 -2.24 4.76
C VAL A 99 -11.59 -1.53 6.10
N GLU A 100 -12.81 -1.29 6.59
CA GLU A 100 -13.06 -0.62 7.87
C GLU A 100 -12.39 -1.37 9.03
N LYS A 101 -12.46 -2.70 9.03
CA LYS A 101 -11.80 -3.52 10.07
C LYS A 101 -10.29 -3.34 10.07
N THR A 102 -9.66 -3.25 8.91
CA THR A 102 -8.21 -3.04 8.80
C THR A 102 -7.77 -1.65 9.23
N GLN A 103 -8.69 -0.68 9.30
CA GLN A 103 -8.39 0.72 9.63
C GLN A 103 -8.44 1.06 11.12
N GLU A 104 -8.89 0.16 11.97
CA GLU A 104 -9.10 0.43 13.41
C GLU A 104 -7.85 0.99 14.10
N TYR A 105 -6.65 0.57 13.68
CA TYR A 105 -5.38 1.01 14.26
C TYR A 105 -4.59 1.95 13.35
N VAL A 106 -5.12 2.26 12.14
CA VAL A 106 -4.44 3.14 11.18
C VAL A 106 -4.66 4.60 11.57
N THR A 107 -3.83 5.06 12.49
CA THR A 107 -3.82 6.44 12.98
C THR A 107 -2.40 6.89 13.28
N GLY A 108 -2.14 8.19 13.14
CA GLY A 108 -0.81 8.73 13.40
C GLY A 108 -0.58 10.09 12.77
N GLU A 109 0.67 10.49 12.73
CA GLU A 109 1.12 11.74 12.13
C GLU A 109 2.05 11.44 10.94
N VAL A 110 1.78 12.09 9.81
CA VAL A 110 2.64 12.01 8.61
C VAL A 110 3.14 13.40 8.24
N LYS A 111 4.43 13.52 7.98
CA LYS A 111 5.10 14.76 7.58
C LYS A 111 5.59 14.66 6.15
N PHE A 112 5.19 15.63 5.33
CA PHE A 112 5.62 15.77 3.96
C PHE A 112 6.26 17.12 3.67
N LYS A 113 7.20 17.11 2.73
CA LYS A 113 7.64 18.31 2.02
C LYS A 113 7.14 18.24 0.58
N LEU A 114 6.34 19.23 0.16
CA LEU A 114 5.85 19.33 -1.20
C LEU A 114 6.79 20.22 -2.02
N TYR A 115 7.28 19.72 -3.15
CA TYR A 115 8.21 20.48 -3.97
C TYR A 115 8.20 20.02 -5.43
N LYS A 116 7.90 20.95 -6.34
CA LYS A 116 7.98 20.74 -7.80
C LYS A 116 7.40 19.41 -8.28
N GLY A 117 6.13 19.17 -7.99
CA GLY A 117 5.41 17.95 -8.38
C GLY A 117 5.68 16.72 -7.50
N ASN A 118 6.55 16.82 -6.49
CA ASN A 118 6.93 15.69 -5.66
C ASN A 118 6.40 15.82 -4.23
N ILE A 119 6.01 14.68 -3.67
CA ILE A 119 5.74 14.48 -2.24
C ILE A 119 6.98 13.80 -1.64
N ILE A 120 7.70 14.52 -0.80
CA ILE A 120 8.92 14.02 -0.16
C ILE A 120 8.56 13.59 1.26
N LYS A 121 8.77 12.33 1.58
CA LYS A 121 8.53 11.74 2.91
C LYS A 121 9.50 12.38 3.92
N ALA A 122 8.98 12.91 5.02
CA ALA A 122 9.76 13.59 6.05
C ALA A 122 9.59 12.98 7.46
N GLY A 123 8.71 12.00 7.59
CA GLY A 123 8.52 11.22 8.80
C GLY A 123 7.08 10.75 8.97
N THR A 124 6.93 9.58 9.60
CA THR A 124 5.64 8.98 9.95
C THR A 124 5.74 8.40 11.34
N THR A 125 4.75 8.65 12.18
CA THR A 125 4.65 8.12 13.53
C THR A 125 3.24 7.61 13.82
N SER A 126 3.16 6.50 14.55
CA SER A 126 1.90 5.93 15.04
C SER A 126 2.10 5.29 16.41
N PRO A 127 1.10 5.39 17.33
CA PRO A 127 1.14 4.64 18.57
C PRO A 127 0.99 3.13 18.36
N TYR A 128 0.55 2.70 17.17
CA TYR A 128 0.37 1.29 16.79
C TYR A 128 1.45 0.81 15.81
N SER A 129 2.59 1.51 15.73
CA SER A 129 3.70 1.14 14.86
C SER A 129 4.18 -0.29 15.12
N LEU A 130 4.26 -1.10 14.07
CA LEU A 130 4.91 -2.42 14.11
C LEU A 130 6.43 -2.32 13.87
N TYR A 131 6.93 -1.16 13.45
CA TYR A 131 8.36 -0.93 13.33
C TYR A 131 8.99 -0.77 14.72
N ASN A 132 9.95 -1.62 15.00
CA ASN A 132 10.76 -1.56 16.21
C ASN A 132 12.25 -1.51 15.81
N GLU A 133 12.90 -0.39 16.07
CA GLU A 133 14.29 -0.15 15.68
C GLU A 133 15.25 -1.17 16.30
N SER A 134 15.00 -1.63 17.51
CA SER A 134 15.84 -2.61 18.19
C SER A 134 15.75 -4.02 17.58
N ILE A 135 14.65 -4.34 16.90
CA ILE A 135 14.49 -5.60 16.13
C ILE A 135 15.04 -5.44 14.72
N ALA A 136 14.79 -4.29 14.08
CA ALA A 136 15.15 -4.02 12.69
C ALA A 136 16.61 -3.61 12.50
N SER A 137 17.34 -3.33 13.59
CA SER A 137 18.74 -2.92 13.53
C SER A 137 19.64 -4.10 13.14
N PHE A 138 20.48 -3.92 12.12
CA PHE A 138 21.58 -4.83 11.77
C PHE A 138 22.74 -4.79 12.79
N LYS A 139 22.69 -3.89 13.75
CA LYS A 139 23.58 -3.90 14.92
C LYS A 139 22.99 -4.87 15.93
N THR A 140 23.75 -5.86 16.33
CA THR A 140 23.45 -6.89 17.32
C THR A 140 22.34 -6.48 18.30
N GLY A 141 21.12 -6.82 17.99
CA GLY A 141 19.98 -6.66 18.88
C GLY A 141 19.53 -8.03 19.34
N ASP A 142 19.53 -8.25 20.65
CA ASP A 142 19.24 -9.53 21.28
C ASP A 142 17.75 -9.93 21.30
N LEU A 143 16.90 -9.29 20.42
CA LEU A 143 15.45 -9.53 20.46
C LEU A 143 15.00 -10.77 19.67
N TYR A 144 15.83 -11.31 18.79
CA TYR A 144 15.64 -12.61 18.17
C TYR A 144 16.99 -13.18 17.71
N ASP A 145 17.08 -14.51 17.62
CA ASP A 145 18.27 -15.19 17.12
C ASP A 145 18.28 -15.17 15.59
N HIS A 146 19.26 -14.51 14.98
CA HIS A 146 19.42 -14.45 13.52
C HIS A 146 19.60 -15.83 12.87
N HIS A 147 20.09 -16.82 13.61
CA HIS A 147 20.21 -18.22 13.15
C HIS A 147 18.85 -18.91 12.91
N ASP A 148 17.77 -18.41 13.49
CA ASP A 148 16.42 -18.92 13.22
C ASP A 148 16.04 -18.73 11.74
N ALA A 149 16.61 -17.72 11.08
CA ALA A 149 16.41 -17.50 9.65
C ALA A 149 16.89 -18.65 8.79
N ASP A 150 17.98 -19.34 9.16
CA ASP A 150 18.53 -20.47 8.42
C ASP A 150 17.52 -21.63 8.37
N GLY A 151 16.94 -21.98 9.51
CA GLY A 151 15.89 -23.00 9.59
C GLY A 151 14.63 -22.61 8.80
N PHE A 152 14.19 -21.39 8.94
CA PHE A 152 13.05 -20.87 8.17
C PHE A 152 13.28 -20.93 6.67
N ILE A 153 14.41 -20.42 6.17
CA ILE A 153 14.74 -20.40 4.74
C ILE A 153 14.80 -21.82 4.16
N ASN A 154 15.41 -22.76 4.89
CA ASN A 154 15.52 -24.15 4.48
C ASN A 154 14.16 -24.81 4.30
N LEU A 155 13.22 -24.59 5.22
CA LEU A 155 11.87 -25.17 5.16
C LEU A 155 10.99 -24.42 4.15
N PHE A 156 11.02 -23.11 4.13
CA PHE A 156 10.24 -22.28 3.21
C PHE A 156 10.60 -22.54 1.74
N GLY A 157 11.88 -22.73 1.45
CA GLY A 157 12.40 -23.03 0.12
C GLY A 157 12.28 -24.49 -0.32
N LEU A 158 11.79 -25.41 0.54
CA LEU A 158 11.87 -26.84 0.30
C LEU A 158 11.12 -27.29 -0.97
N SER A 159 9.94 -26.77 -1.22
CA SER A 159 9.15 -27.08 -2.42
C SER A 159 9.84 -26.64 -3.71
N LEU A 160 10.49 -25.47 -3.69
CA LEU A 160 11.28 -24.97 -4.83
C LEU A 160 12.50 -25.83 -5.08
N LYS A 161 13.17 -26.29 -4.01
CA LYS A 161 14.31 -27.22 -4.11
C LYS A 161 13.88 -28.55 -4.72
N VAL A 162 12.76 -29.12 -4.28
CA VAL A 162 12.22 -30.38 -4.84
C VAL A 162 11.87 -30.21 -6.31
N ARG A 163 11.25 -29.09 -6.70
CA ARG A 163 10.96 -28.77 -8.11
C ARG A 163 12.25 -28.75 -8.95
N ALA A 164 13.26 -28.02 -8.51
CA ALA A 164 14.53 -27.90 -9.22
C ALA A 164 15.23 -29.28 -9.41
N MET A 165 15.18 -30.14 -8.39
CA MET A 165 15.68 -31.51 -8.48
C MET A 165 14.92 -32.30 -9.53
N LYS A 166 13.61 -32.21 -9.61
CA LYS A 166 12.79 -32.90 -10.63
C LYS A 166 13.08 -32.39 -12.04
N GLU A 167 13.24 -31.11 -12.24
CA GLU A 167 13.60 -30.52 -13.53
C GLU A 167 14.96 -31.00 -14.01
N GLN A 168 15.95 -31.10 -13.11
CA GLN A 168 17.28 -31.67 -13.43
C GLN A 168 17.22 -33.17 -13.80
N GLU A 169 16.42 -33.95 -13.08
CA GLU A 169 16.23 -35.38 -13.41
C GLU A 169 15.62 -35.57 -14.81
N LEU A 170 14.62 -34.79 -15.16
CA LEU A 170 13.94 -34.84 -16.47
C LEU A 170 14.86 -34.38 -17.60
N SER A 171 15.62 -33.31 -17.40
CA SER A 171 16.59 -32.83 -18.40
C SER A 171 17.66 -33.87 -18.72
N LYS A 172 18.12 -34.59 -17.71
CA LYS A 172 19.11 -35.70 -17.92
C LYS A 172 18.51 -36.88 -18.66
N LYS A 173 17.21 -37.13 -18.56
CA LYS A 173 16.51 -38.21 -19.30
C LYS A 173 16.27 -37.85 -20.75
N ASN A 174 16.00 -36.57 -21.04
CA ASN A 174 15.74 -36.13 -22.43
C ASN A 174 17.02 -35.95 -23.27
N ASN A 175 18.18 -35.90 -22.64
CA ASN A 175 19.49 -35.81 -23.32
C ASN A 175 20.19 -37.18 -23.52
N LYS A 176 19.48 -38.26 -23.23
CA LYS A 176 19.87 -39.64 -23.57
C LYS A 176 18.97 -40.20 -24.65
#